data_172ea7a62f94cabd53a16cf274799508
#
_entry.id   172ea7a62f94cabd53a16cf274799508
#
_cell.length_a   1.000
_cell.length_b   1.000
_cell.length_c   1.000
_cell.angle_alpha   90.00
_cell.angle_beta   90.00
_cell.angle_gamma   90.00
#
_symmetry.space_group_name_H-M   'P 1'
#
loop_
_entity.id
_entity.type
_entity.pdbx_description
1 polymer ?
#
loop_
_entity_poly.entity_id
_entity_poly.type
_entity_poly.pdbx_seq_one_letter_code
_entity_poly.pdbx_strand_id
1 'polypeptide(L)'
;MSHFAELTDDFSDYFEVKRVLVVSQEYIDSGQLGDPSNWVKTSYNTRGGIHYAPNSDDPDGGIALRKNYAGKGMIYDKEKDAFYYKRPYPSWVLNQETFLWEAPIPKPDGIYIWNEETTSWDEVV
;
A
#
# COMPACT_ATOMS: atom_id res chain seq x y z
N MET A 1 -13.85 6.83 14.59
CA MET A 1 -13.47 7.26 13.24
C MET A 1 -12.40 6.34 12.68
N SER A 2 -12.38 6.20 11.39
CA SER A 2 -11.43 5.32 10.72
C SER A 2 -10.77 6.04 9.56
N HIS A 3 -9.71 5.45 9.03
CA HIS A 3 -9.06 5.95 7.83
C HIS A 3 -9.72 5.34 6.60
N PHE A 4 -10.05 6.18 5.63
CA PHE A 4 -10.65 5.74 4.37
C PHE A 4 -9.87 6.30 3.20
N ALA A 5 -9.61 5.45 2.20
CA ALA A 5 -8.96 5.83 0.96
C ALA A 5 -10.01 6.14 -0.08
N GLU A 6 -9.91 7.31 -0.72
CA GLU A 6 -10.73 7.65 -1.87
C GLU A 6 -10.04 7.15 -3.14
N LEU A 7 -10.77 6.40 -3.94
CA LEU A 7 -10.25 5.78 -5.15
C LEU A 7 -10.65 6.59 -6.37
N THR A 8 -9.75 6.66 -7.35
CA THR A 8 -10.09 7.17 -8.66
C THR A 8 -10.67 6.03 -9.49
N ASP A 9 -11.57 6.37 -10.40
CA ASP A 9 -12.28 5.40 -11.23
C ASP A 9 -11.49 5.12 -12.53
N ASP A 10 -10.21 4.80 -12.39
CA ASP A 10 -9.31 4.94 -13.53
C ASP A 10 -9.09 3.71 -14.38
N PHE A 11 -9.19 2.50 -13.84
CA PHE A 11 -8.78 1.34 -14.62
C PHE A 11 -9.54 0.09 -14.22
N SER A 12 -9.73 -0.81 -15.14
CA SER A 12 -10.60 -1.98 -15.06
C SER A 12 -10.45 -2.83 -13.79
N ASP A 13 -9.21 -3.05 -13.32
CA ASP A 13 -8.96 -3.90 -12.14
C ASP A 13 -8.20 -3.17 -11.03
N TYR A 14 -7.69 -1.99 -11.34
CA TYR A 14 -6.87 -1.21 -10.43
C TYR A 14 -7.45 0.18 -10.26
N PHE A 15 -7.41 0.65 -9.03
CA PHE A 15 -7.78 2.02 -8.70
C PHE A 15 -6.57 2.71 -8.10
N GLU A 16 -6.41 4.00 -8.38
CA GLU A 16 -5.38 4.79 -7.73
C GLU A 16 -5.98 5.46 -6.50
N VAL A 17 -5.22 5.49 -5.40
CA VAL A 17 -5.63 6.20 -4.20
C VAL A 17 -5.43 7.69 -4.42
N LYS A 18 -6.52 8.44 -4.33
CA LYS A 18 -6.53 9.89 -4.52
C LYS A 18 -6.16 10.63 -3.25
N ARG A 19 -6.67 10.17 -2.11
CA ARG A 19 -6.39 10.73 -0.78
C ARG A 19 -6.88 9.78 0.30
N VAL A 20 -6.45 10.03 1.53
CA VAL A 20 -6.93 9.29 2.70
C VAL A 20 -7.47 10.30 3.71
N LEU A 21 -8.65 10.03 4.23
CA LEU A 21 -9.30 10.87 5.26
C LEU A 21 -9.63 10.04 6.49
N VAL A 22 -9.68 10.71 7.63
CA VAL A 22 -10.15 10.12 8.89
C VAL A 22 -11.58 10.60 9.11
N VAL A 23 -12.54 9.70 8.91
CA VAL A 23 -13.97 10.01 9.03
C VAL A 23 -14.71 8.78 9.55
N SER A 24 -15.99 8.96 9.92
CA SER A 24 -16.83 7.84 10.31
C SER A 24 -17.41 7.12 9.09
N GLN A 25 -17.75 5.85 9.26
CA GLN A 25 -18.45 5.10 8.23
C GLN A 25 -19.80 5.76 7.88
N GLU A 26 -20.48 6.30 8.88
CA GLU A 26 -21.74 7.00 8.65
C GLU A 26 -21.58 8.20 7.71
N TYR A 27 -20.49 8.93 7.87
CA TYR A 27 -20.22 10.07 7.00
C TYR A 27 -19.96 9.64 5.56
N ILE A 28 -19.20 8.55 5.38
CA ILE A 28 -19.00 7.97 4.05
C ILE A 28 -20.34 7.56 3.43
N ASP A 29 -21.16 6.84 4.21
CA ASP A 29 -22.45 6.32 3.73
C ASP A 29 -23.46 7.41 3.42
N SER A 30 -23.30 8.59 4.00
CA SER A 30 -24.17 9.73 3.75
C SER A 30 -24.09 10.29 2.33
N GLY A 31 -23.00 9.98 1.61
CA GLY A 31 -22.77 10.48 0.26
C GLY A 31 -22.25 11.92 0.19
N GLN A 32 -21.95 12.54 1.33
CA GLN A 32 -21.44 13.92 1.33
C GLN A 32 -20.04 14.04 0.74
N LEU A 33 -19.26 12.96 0.74
CA LEU A 33 -17.97 12.91 0.10
C LEU A 33 -18.01 12.25 -1.28
N GLY A 34 -19.19 12.15 -1.87
CA GLY A 34 -19.39 11.50 -3.15
C GLY A 34 -19.89 10.06 -2.99
N ASP A 35 -19.76 9.25 -4.03
CA ASP A 35 -20.25 7.89 -4.03
C ASP A 35 -19.52 7.05 -2.95
N PRO A 36 -20.27 6.49 -1.98
CA PRO A 36 -19.63 5.66 -0.94
C PRO A 36 -18.80 4.51 -1.48
N SER A 37 -19.12 3.97 -2.65
CA SER A 37 -18.38 2.86 -3.24
C SER A 37 -16.97 3.24 -3.68
N ASN A 38 -16.65 4.52 -3.78
CA ASN A 38 -15.32 5.01 -4.11
C ASN A 38 -14.41 5.10 -2.88
N TRP A 39 -14.91 4.75 -1.70
CA TRP A 39 -14.16 4.84 -0.46
C TRP A 39 -13.92 3.46 0.12
N VAL A 40 -12.66 3.15 0.42
CA VAL A 40 -12.26 1.85 0.96
C VAL A 40 -11.51 2.07 2.27
N LYS A 41 -11.94 1.36 3.31
CA LYS A 41 -11.31 1.46 4.62
C LYS A 41 -9.87 0.94 4.57
N THR A 42 -8.97 1.68 5.19
CA THR A 42 -7.57 1.30 5.34
C THR A 42 -7.19 1.38 6.81
N SER A 43 -6.05 0.82 7.18
CA SER A 43 -5.64 0.75 8.57
C SER A 43 -4.24 1.34 8.76
N TYR A 44 -4.14 2.36 9.60
CA TYR A 44 -2.88 2.94 10.00
C TYR A 44 -2.00 1.88 10.71
N ASN A 45 -0.70 2.01 10.61
CA ASN A 45 0.27 1.06 11.19
C ASN A 45 0.21 -0.35 10.59
N THR A 46 -0.26 -0.47 9.35
CA THR A 46 -0.31 -1.74 8.63
C THR A 46 0.66 -1.68 7.45
N ARG A 47 1.56 -2.65 7.35
CA ARG A 47 2.47 -2.76 6.21
C ARG A 47 2.96 -4.19 6.03
N GLY A 48 3.10 -4.61 4.79
CA GLY A 48 3.60 -5.94 4.48
C GLY A 48 2.77 -7.08 5.05
N GLY A 49 1.45 -6.85 5.23
CA GLY A 49 0.57 -7.87 5.80
C GLY A 49 0.66 -8.01 7.31
N ILE A 50 1.24 -7.02 8.00
CA ILE A 50 1.40 -7.03 9.47
C ILE A 50 0.88 -5.72 10.05
N HIS A 51 0.15 -5.80 11.15
CA HIS A 51 -0.27 -4.63 11.93
C HIS A 51 0.70 -4.42 13.09
N TYR A 52 1.16 -3.18 13.25
CA TYR A 52 2.17 -2.81 14.24
C TYR A 52 1.59 -1.96 15.36
N ALA A 53 2.23 -2.03 16.53
CA ALA A 53 1.89 -1.16 17.65
C ALA A 53 2.19 0.31 17.28
N PRO A 54 1.44 1.28 17.83
CA PRO A 54 1.66 2.69 17.50
C PRO A 54 3.11 3.12 17.77
N ASN A 55 3.69 3.84 16.80
CA ASN A 55 5.07 4.35 16.88
C ASN A 55 6.12 3.28 17.14
N SER A 56 5.90 2.07 16.64
CA SER A 56 6.75 0.92 16.91
C SER A 56 6.88 0.05 15.65
N ASP A 57 7.97 -0.72 15.60
CA ASP A 57 8.14 -1.78 14.60
C ASP A 57 7.77 -3.15 15.18
N ASP A 58 7.13 -3.18 16.34
CA ASP A 58 6.70 -4.44 16.96
C ASP A 58 5.30 -4.82 16.51
N PRO A 59 5.11 -6.01 15.93
CA PRO A 59 3.76 -6.50 15.60
C PRO A 59 2.90 -6.58 16.85
N ASP A 60 1.64 -6.14 16.75
CA ASP A 60 0.72 -6.15 17.89
C ASP A 60 -0.35 -7.22 17.81
N GLY A 61 -0.32 -8.07 16.76
CA GLY A 61 -1.31 -9.12 16.56
C GLY A 61 -2.64 -8.61 16.01
N GLY A 62 -2.76 -7.34 15.66
CA GLY A 62 -3.95 -6.76 15.09
C GLY A 62 -4.19 -7.20 13.64
N ILE A 63 -5.34 -6.79 13.11
CA ILE A 63 -5.71 -7.13 11.73
C ILE A 63 -4.96 -6.22 10.76
N ALA A 64 -4.19 -6.84 9.87
CA ALA A 64 -3.50 -6.12 8.80
C ALA A 64 -4.47 -5.88 7.63
N LEU A 65 -5.39 -4.95 7.81
CA LEU A 65 -6.44 -4.67 6.85
C LEU A 65 -5.86 -4.29 5.49
N ARG A 66 -6.20 -5.07 4.47
CA ARG A 66 -5.78 -4.85 3.08
C ARG A 66 -4.26 -4.69 2.91
N LYS A 67 -3.51 -5.35 3.76
CA LYS A 67 -2.05 -5.58 3.66
C LYS A 67 -1.18 -4.36 3.95
N ASN A 68 -1.50 -3.20 3.41
CA ASN A 68 -0.71 -1.98 3.60
C ASN A 68 -1.63 -0.78 3.83
N TYR A 69 -1.18 0.15 4.67
CA TYR A 69 -1.86 1.42 4.84
C TYR A 69 -1.85 2.19 3.53
N ALA A 70 -3.01 2.68 3.11
CA ALA A 70 -3.15 3.40 1.86
C ALA A 70 -2.50 4.79 1.94
N GLY A 71 -1.92 5.22 0.83
CA GLY A 71 -1.41 6.56 0.66
C GLY A 71 -1.68 7.05 -0.75
N LYS A 72 -1.66 8.37 -0.91
CA LYS A 72 -1.88 8.99 -2.22
C LYS A 72 -0.92 8.42 -3.27
N GLY A 73 -1.46 8.04 -4.41
CA GLY A 73 -0.67 7.48 -5.51
C GLY A 73 -0.47 5.98 -5.46
N MET A 74 -0.85 5.34 -4.36
CA MET A 74 -0.82 3.87 -4.30
C MET A 74 -1.93 3.27 -5.13
N ILE A 75 -1.84 1.98 -5.40
CA ILE A 75 -2.83 1.20 -6.11
C ILE A 75 -3.71 0.46 -5.11
N TYR A 76 -5.01 0.44 -5.35
CA TYR A 76 -5.91 -0.53 -4.73
C TYR A 76 -6.27 -1.59 -5.76
N ASP A 77 -5.90 -2.83 -5.49
CA ASP A 77 -6.22 -3.99 -6.32
C ASP A 77 -7.49 -4.62 -5.78
N LYS A 78 -8.58 -4.44 -6.49
CA LYS A 78 -9.90 -4.90 -6.05
C LYS A 78 -9.98 -6.42 -5.97
N GLU A 79 -9.35 -7.11 -6.91
CA GLU A 79 -9.35 -8.58 -6.93
C GLU A 79 -8.61 -9.17 -5.75
N LYS A 80 -7.46 -8.58 -5.41
CA LYS A 80 -6.63 -9.03 -4.29
C LYS A 80 -7.06 -8.42 -2.95
N ASP A 81 -7.88 -7.38 -3.00
CA ASP A 81 -8.29 -6.60 -1.82
C ASP A 81 -7.09 -6.13 -1.01
N ALA A 82 -6.18 -5.45 -1.68
CA ALA A 82 -4.93 -4.99 -1.09
C ALA A 82 -4.46 -3.66 -1.68
N PHE A 83 -3.76 -2.88 -0.84
CA PHE A 83 -3.08 -1.67 -1.28
C PHE A 83 -1.60 -1.95 -1.48
N TYR A 84 -1.02 -1.42 -2.54
CA TYR A 84 0.42 -1.49 -2.76
C TYR A 84 0.90 -0.33 -3.62
N TYR A 85 2.21 -0.07 -3.60
CA TYR A 85 2.81 0.98 -4.39
C TYR A 85 2.84 0.60 -5.86
N LYS A 86 2.95 1.61 -6.73
CA LYS A 86 3.20 1.37 -8.14
C LYS A 86 4.55 0.68 -8.30
N ARG A 87 4.68 -0.16 -9.34
CA ARG A 87 5.94 -0.88 -9.60
C ARG A 87 7.10 0.11 -9.69
N PRO A 88 8.12 -0.03 -8.82
CA PRO A 88 9.25 0.91 -8.83
C PRO A 88 10.18 0.69 -10.01
N TYR A 89 10.35 -0.57 -10.42
CA TYR A 89 11.21 -0.94 -11.55
C TYR A 89 10.62 -2.14 -12.29
N PRO A 90 10.80 -2.24 -13.62
CA PRO A 90 10.21 -3.33 -14.40
C PRO A 90 10.58 -4.73 -13.95
N SER A 91 11.79 -4.92 -13.39
CA SER A 91 12.28 -6.23 -12.95
C SER A 91 11.75 -6.67 -11.58
N TRP A 92 11.20 -5.74 -10.80
CA TRP A 92 10.74 -6.06 -9.45
C TRP A 92 9.43 -6.83 -9.49
N VAL A 93 9.26 -7.72 -8.51
CA VAL A 93 8.10 -8.61 -8.40
C VAL A 93 7.31 -8.29 -7.13
N LEU A 94 6.00 -8.28 -7.26
CA LEU A 94 5.11 -8.05 -6.11
C LEU A 94 4.96 -9.35 -5.33
N ASN A 95 5.32 -9.31 -4.04
CA ASN A 95 5.09 -10.44 -3.13
C ASN A 95 3.60 -10.57 -2.86
N GLN A 96 3.02 -11.72 -3.17
CA GLN A 96 1.57 -11.92 -3.07
C GLN A 96 1.07 -12.15 -1.64
N GLU A 97 1.97 -12.22 -0.65
CA GLU A 97 1.62 -12.33 0.76
C GLU A 97 1.71 -10.98 1.46
N THR A 98 2.79 -10.23 1.22
CA THR A 98 3.04 -8.93 1.86
C THR A 98 2.54 -7.75 1.05
N PHE A 99 2.37 -7.92 -0.25
CA PHE A 99 2.07 -6.85 -1.21
C PHE A 99 3.10 -5.72 -1.16
N LEU A 100 4.35 -6.13 -0.98
CA LEU A 100 5.52 -5.26 -1.12
C LEU A 100 6.30 -5.69 -2.36
N TRP A 101 6.91 -4.73 -3.01
CA TRP A 101 7.73 -5.00 -4.18
C TRP A 101 9.10 -5.51 -3.77
N GLU A 102 9.59 -6.53 -4.45
CA GLU A 102 10.87 -7.14 -4.17
C GLU A 102 11.75 -7.14 -5.41
N ALA A 103 13.01 -6.74 -5.22
CA ALA A 103 13.99 -6.85 -6.27
C ALA A 103 14.26 -8.33 -6.58
N PRO A 104 14.63 -8.68 -7.83
CA PRO A 104 14.94 -10.07 -8.17
C PRO A 104 16.16 -10.59 -7.41
N ILE A 105 17.01 -9.69 -6.91
CA ILE A 105 18.18 -10.03 -6.11
C ILE A 105 18.04 -9.34 -4.75
N PRO A 106 18.18 -10.09 -3.62
CA PRO A 106 18.10 -9.47 -2.29
C PRO A 106 19.18 -8.39 -2.11
N LYS A 107 18.80 -7.30 -1.43
CA LYS A 107 19.73 -6.21 -1.15
C LYS A 107 20.78 -6.68 -0.16
N PRO A 108 22.10 -6.53 -0.46
CA PRO A 108 23.15 -6.83 0.51
C PRO A 108 23.10 -5.86 1.71
N ASP A 109 23.74 -6.26 2.81
CA ASP A 109 23.89 -5.38 3.96
C ASP A 109 24.75 -4.17 3.60
N GLY A 110 24.29 -2.99 3.98
CA GLY A 110 24.97 -1.75 3.69
C GLY A 110 24.11 -0.77 2.89
N ILE A 111 24.77 0.21 2.30
CA ILE A 111 24.09 1.23 1.52
C ILE A 111 24.24 0.93 0.04
N TYR A 112 23.15 0.55 -0.60
CA TYR A 112 23.12 0.17 -2.02
C TYR A 112 21.99 0.88 -2.72
N ILE A 113 22.17 1.12 -4.03
CA ILE A 113 21.15 1.66 -4.92
C ILE A 113 20.89 0.63 -6.01
N TRP A 114 19.60 0.41 -6.30
CA TRP A 114 19.22 -0.50 -7.37
C TRP A 114 19.60 0.08 -8.74
N ASN A 115 20.23 -0.77 -9.56
CA ASN A 115 20.57 -0.44 -10.95
C ASN A 115 19.75 -1.35 -11.86
N GLU A 116 18.74 -0.78 -12.50
CA GLU A 116 17.84 -1.54 -13.35
C GLU A 116 18.54 -2.03 -14.63
N GLU A 117 19.50 -1.29 -15.15
CA GLU A 117 20.20 -1.67 -16.38
C GLU A 117 20.99 -2.98 -16.19
N THR A 118 21.65 -3.11 -15.04
CA THR A 118 22.43 -4.31 -14.70
C THR A 118 21.65 -5.33 -13.90
N THR A 119 20.43 -4.98 -13.46
CA THR A 119 19.59 -5.76 -12.55
C THR A 119 20.39 -6.21 -11.32
N SER A 120 21.07 -5.27 -10.70
CA SER A 120 21.93 -5.51 -9.54
C SER A 120 21.96 -4.31 -8.61
N TRP A 121 22.56 -4.51 -7.44
CA TRP A 121 22.72 -3.48 -6.44
C TRP A 121 24.11 -2.86 -6.55
N ASP A 122 24.16 -1.53 -6.66
CA ASP A 122 25.41 -0.79 -6.69
C ASP A 122 25.70 -0.24 -5.29
N GLU A 123 26.90 -0.49 -4.77
CA GLU A 123 27.30 0.04 -3.48
C GLU A 123 27.50 1.56 -3.55
N VAL A 124 26.95 2.26 -2.55
CA VAL A 124 27.13 3.69 -2.40
C VAL A 124 28.35 3.93 -1.51
N VAL A 125 29.36 4.54 -2.08
CA VAL A 125 30.64 4.74 -1.40
C VAL A 125 30.79 6.19 -0.94
#